data_3222059b197330dabfea2cc8eb676247
#
_entry.id   3222059b197330dabfea2cc8eb676247
#
_cell.length_a   1.000
_cell.length_b   1.000
_cell.length_c   1.000
_cell.angle_alpha   90.00
_cell.angle_beta   90.00
_cell.angle_gamma   90.00
#
_symmetry.space_group_name_H-M   'P 1'
#
loop_
_entity.id
_entity.type
_entity.pdbx_description
1 polymer ?
#
loop_
_entity_poly.entity_id
_entity_poly.type
_entity_poly.pdbx_seq_one_letter_code
_entity_poly.pdbx_strand_id
1 'polypeptide(L)'
;PQKYPPINNWKIAFSMDLGFFEVDPEVQQNTLAALDIFRSLGATVEEVDLGWTHAALDAGLTYLEHLFGASLSVLLETHGDQLTTYARAFAEKGRDSKAVDFVHTLEVANTMYATLGPLLEKHNVLICPTTALPAVRADFDHSQDSVFINGKQVNPMLGWVMTSPFNTMSRCPVLTLPTGRATNGVPTSIQVVGRTYCDKDVFRAGMAFEEAAGHWFENSAKRPPL
;
A
#
# COMPACT_ATOMS: atom_id res chain seq x y z
N PRO A 1 -19.72 -10.56 17.05
CA PRO A 1 -18.73 -10.61 15.98
C PRO A 1 -19.03 -11.75 15.01
N GLN A 2 -18.88 -11.52 13.72
CA GLN A 2 -19.10 -12.56 12.71
C GLN A 2 -17.94 -13.56 12.81
N LYS A 3 -18.25 -14.87 12.96
CA LYS A 3 -17.22 -15.90 12.91
C LYS A 3 -16.99 -16.32 11.46
N TYR A 4 -15.73 -16.27 11.03
CA TYR A 4 -15.31 -16.77 9.72
C TYR A 4 -14.74 -18.19 9.84
N PRO A 5 -14.86 -19.01 8.76
CA PRO A 5 -14.19 -20.31 8.71
C PRO A 5 -12.66 -20.14 8.76
N PRO A 6 -11.91 -21.14 9.26
CA PRO A 6 -10.45 -21.12 9.23
C PRO A 6 -9.88 -20.96 7.82
N ILE A 7 -8.65 -20.47 7.72
CA ILE A 7 -7.92 -20.26 6.44
C ILE A 7 -6.95 -21.40 6.11
N ASN A 8 -7.05 -22.52 6.83
CA ASN A 8 -6.27 -23.71 6.50
C ASN A 8 -6.52 -24.11 5.04
N ASN A 9 -5.48 -24.54 4.35
CA ASN A 9 -5.47 -24.84 2.91
C ASN A 9 -5.66 -23.63 1.98
N TRP A 10 -5.60 -22.40 2.48
CA TRP A 10 -5.56 -21.25 1.60
C TRP A 10 -4.24 -21.18 0.85
N LYS A 11 -4.32 -20.70 -0.40
CA LYS A 11 -3.18 -20.27 -1.18
C LYS A 11 -3.08 -18.75 -1.12
N ILE A 12 -1.98 -18.26 -0.61
CA ILE A 12 -1.69 -16.84 -0.45
C ILE A 12 -0.57 -16.49 -1.40
N ALA A 13 -0.80 -15.56 -2.33
CA ALA A 13 0.26 -14.95 -3.10
C ALA A 13 0.99 -13.91 -2.24
N PHE A 14 2.28 -13.77 -2.43
CA PHE A 14 3.11 -12.79 -1.73
C PHE A 14 4.03 -12.08 -2.70
N SER A 15 4.14 -10.76 -2.57
CA SER A 15 5.15 -9.96 -3.26
C SER A 15 5.75 -8.94 -2.30
N MET A 16 7.07 -8.97 -2.11
CA MET A 16 7.74 -8.06 -1.18
C MET A 16 7.74 -6.63 -1.69
N ASP A 17 7.98 -6.44 -2.97
CA ASP A 17 8.30 -5.16 -3.58
C ASP A 17 7.37 -4.75 -4.73
N LEU A 18 6.33 -5.55 -5.01
CA LEU A 18 5.43 -5.38 -6.15
C LEU A 18 6.14 -5.26 -7.51
N GLY A 19 7.41 -5.72 -7.58
CA GLY A 19 8.25 -5.70 -8.76
C GLY A 19 9.07 -4.43 -8.99
N PHE A 20 8.90 -3.37 -8.18
CA PHE A 20 9.60 -2.10 -8.43
C PHE A 20 9.91 -1.23 -7.19
N PHE A 21 9.35 -1.52 -6.03
CA PHE A 21 9.67 -0.78 -4.81
C PHE A 21 11.00 -1.24 -4.20
N GLU A 22 11.79 -0.30 -3.73
CA GLU A 22 12.87 -0.60 -2.79
C GLU A 22 12.26 -0.72 -1.39
N VAL A 23 12.51 -1.79 -0.65
CA VAL A 23 11.88 -2.05 0.66
C VAL A 23 12.93 -2.12 1.76
N ASP A 24 12.69 -1.38 2.84
CA ASP A 24 13.55 -1.32 4.03
C ASP A 24 13.67 -2.70 4.71
N PRO A 25 14.86 -3.10 5.19
CA PRO A 25 15.09 -4.41 5.82
C PRO A 25 14.18 -4.69 7.03
N GLU A 26 13.83 -3.68 7.83
CA GLU A 26 12.93 -3.89 8.99
C GLU A 26 11.49 -4.16 8.54
N VAL A 27 11.04 -3.50 7.46
CA VAL A 27 9.75 -3.80 6.83
C VAL A 27 9.76 -5.20 6.25
N GLN A 28 10.83 -5.59 5.56
CA GLN A 28 10.98 -6.96 5.03
C GLN A 28 10.90 -8.00 6.15
N GLN A 29 11.68 -7.83 7.22
CA GLN A 29 11.70 -8.76 8.35
C GLN A 29 10.32 -8.92 8.99
N ASN A 30 9.64 -7.81 9.28
CA ASN A 30 8.31 -7.83 9.89
C ASN A 30 7.25 -8.43 8.96
N THR A 31 7.38 -8.20 7.65
CA THR A 31 6.50 -8.82 6.65
C THR A 31 6.69 -10.34 6.61
N LEU A 32 7.93 -10.81 6.58
CA LEU A 32 8.23 -12.26 6.59
C LEU A 32 7.70 -12.93 7.86
N ALA A 33 7.87 -12.29 9.03
CA ALA A 33 7.31 -12.79 10.28
C ALA A 33 5.77 -12.88 10.24
N ALA A 34 5.10 -11.93 9.60
CA ALA A 34 3.65 -12.00 9.39
C ALA A 34 3.24 -13.16 8.48
N LEU A 35 4.02 -13.44 7.42
CA LEU A 35 3.77 -14.59 6.54
C LEU A 35 3.91 -15.92 7.29
N ASP A 36 4.82 -16.02 8.27
CA ASP A 36 4.97 -17.22 9.10
C ASP A 36 3.75 -17.46 9.98
N ILE A 37 3.05 -16.40 10.42
CA ILE A 37 1.76 -16.54 11.09
C ILE A 37 0.74 -17.19 10.16
N PHE A 38 0.61 -16.73 8.91
CA PHE A 38 -0.30 -17.35 7.94
C PHE A 38 0.05 -18.81 7.66
N ARG A 39 1.34 -19.14 7.56
CA ARG A 39 1.82 -20.54 7.41
C ARG A 39 1.42 -21.38 8.62
N SER A 40 1.55 -20.87 9.84
CA SER A 40 1.16 -21.57 11.06
C SER A 40 -0.35 -21.83 11.15
N LEU A 41 -1.16 -21.03 10.47
CA LEU A 41 -2.61 -21.22 10.33
C LEU A 41 -3.00 -22.23 9.21
N GLY A 42 -2.00 -22.87 8.58
CA GLY A 42 -2.19 -23.90 7.57
C GLY A 42 -2.35 -23.37 6.14
N ALA A 43 -2.04 -22.10 5.88
CA ALA A 43 -2.00 -21.55 4.54
C ALA A 43 -0.66 -21.85 3.85
N THR A 44 -0.70 -22.02 2.52
CA THR A 44 0.49 -22.04 1.67
C THR A 44 0.76 -20.63 1.18
N VAL A 45 1.99 -20.14 1.34
CA VAL A 45 2.41 -18.80 0.89
C VAL A 45 3.40 -18.98 -0.28
N GLU A 46 3.04 -18.44 -1.44
CA GLU A 46 3.81 -18.51 -2.68
C GLU A 46 4.28 -17.10 -3.05
N GLU A 47 5.59 -16.93 -3.23
CA GLU A 47 6.13 -15.68 -3.76
C GLU A 47 5.82 -15.59 -5.25
N VAL A 48 5.36 -14.41 -5.69
CA VAL A 48 4.93 -14.17 -7.06
C VAL A 48 5.55 -12.91 -7.63
N ASP A 49 5.83 -12.93 -8.92
CA ASP A 49 6.19 -11.76 -9.70
C ASP A 49 4.92 -11.22 -10.39
N LEU A 50 4.57 -9.96 -10.12
CA LEU A 50 3.45 -9.28 -10.74
C LEU A 50 3.80 -8.68 -12.11
N GLY A 51 5.09 -8.60 -12.44
CA GLY A 51 5.58 -7.93 -13.65
C GLY A 51 5.26 -6.43 -13.68
N TRP A 52 4.93 -5.82 -12.52
CA TRP A 52 4.70 -4.38 -12.43
C TRP A 52 6.03 -3.63 -12.45
N THR A 53 5.98 -2.39 -12.92
CA THR A 53 7.16 -1.53 -13.07
C THR A 53 6.89 -0.13 -12.52
N HIS A 54 7.88 0.73 -12.57
CA HIS A 54 7.74 2.15 -12.20
C HIS A 54 6.60 2.87 -12.95
N ALA A 55 6.11 2.35 -14.08
CA ALA A 55 4.92 2.89 -14.74
C ALA A 55 3.69 2.91 -13.80
N ALA A 56 3.59 1.97 -12.84
CA ALA A 56 2.54 1.98 -11.84
C ALA A 56 2.65 3.18 -10.88
N LEU A 57 3.88 3.57 -10.53
CA LEU A 57 4.15 4.76 -9.71
C LEU A 57 3.80 6.04 -10.46
N ASP A 58 4.27 6.16 -11.71
CA ASP A 58 4.02 7.33 -12.56
C ASP A 58 2.52 7.52 -12.81
N ALA A 59 1.80 6.43 -13.07
CA ALA A 59 0.35 6.44 -13.18
C ALA A 59 -0.32 6.90 -11.87
N GLY A 60 0.16 6.45 -10.71
CA GLY A 60 -0.35 6.87 -9.41
C GLY A 60 -0.16 8.37 -9.15
N LEU A 61 0.99 8.93 -9.51
CA LEU A 61 1.27 10.36 -9.42
C LEU A 61 0.32 11.15 -10.34
N THR A 62 0.22 10.78 -11.61
CA THR A 62 -0.68 11.42 -12.59
C THR A 62 -2.14 11.33 -12.13
N TYR A 63 -2.56 10.19 -11.57
CA TYR A 63 -3.90 10.01 -11.01
C TYR A 63 -4.19 11.03 -9.90
N LEU A 64 -3.26 11.19 -8.95
CA LEU A 64 -3.41 12.16 -7.86
C LEU A 64 -3.34 13.61 -8.35
N GLU A 65 -2.45 13.92 -9.27
CA GLU A 65 -2.35 15.25 -9.88
C GLU A 65 -3.65 15.64 -10.59
N HIS A 66 -4.25 14.70 -11.34
CA HIS A 66 -5.47 14.97 -12.08
C HIS A 66 -6.71 15.10 -11.18
N LEU A 67 -6.88 14.24 -10.20
CA LEU A 67 -8.08 14.27 -9.34
C LEU A 67 -7.91 15.17 -8.13
N PHE A 68 -6.91 14.91 -7.30
CA PHE A 68 -6.68 15.66 -6.07
C PHE A 68 -6.09 17.03 -6.36
N GLY A 69 -5.05 17.10 -7.21
CA GLY A 69 -4.42 18.35 -7.57
C GLY A 69 -5.38 19.30 -8.30
N ALA A 70 -6.13 18.82 -9.28
CA ALA A 70 -7.11 19.65 -9.98
C ALA A 70 -8.21 20.19 -9.06
N SER A 71 -8.69 19.37 -8.10
CA SER A 71 -9.68 19.83 -7.12
C SER A 71 -9.14 20.88 -6.15
N LEU A 72 -7.86 20.82 -5.79
CA LEU A 72 -7.20 21.83 -4.96
C LEU A 72 -6.79 23.08 -5.74
N SER A 73 -6.61 23.01 -7.05
CA SER A 73 -6.12 24.12 -7.87
C SER A 73 -7.03 25.35 -7.80
N VAL A 74 -8.32 25.16 -7.57
CA VAL A 74 -9.30 26.25 -7.38
C VAL A 74 -9.03 27.10 -6.13
N LEU A 75 -8.26 26.59 -5.17
CA LEU A 75 -7.89 27.27 -3.93
C LEU A 75 -6.60 28.09 -4.05
N LEU A 76 -5.82 27.91 -5.12
CA LEU A 76 -4.50 28.54 -5.25
C LEU A 76 -4.57 30.08 -5.20
N GLU A 77 -5.59 30.69 -5.81
CA GLU A 77 -5.73 32.14 -5.86
C GLU A 77 -6.26 32.74 -4.54
N THR A 78 -7.12 32.02 -3.82
CA THR A 78 -7.83 32.55 -2.65
C THR A 78 -7.25 32.08 -1.32
N HIS A 79 -6.64 30.89 -1.27
CA HIS A 79 -6.14 30.25 -0.04
C HIS A 79 -4.77 29.59 -0.24
N GLY A 80 -4.06 29.94 -1.30
CA GLY A 80 -2.79 29.32 -1.65
C GLY A 80 -1.72 29.41 -0.55
N ASP A 81 -1.71 30.50 0.21
CA ASP A 81 -0.81 30.71 1.35
C ASP A 81 -1.11 29.81 2.57
N GLN A 82 -2.34 29.27 2.65
CA GLN A 82 -2.78 28.35 3.70
C GLN A 82 -2.59 26.87 3.34
N LEU A 83 -2.27 26.58 2.08
CA LEU A 83 -1.97 25.22 1.65
C LEU A 83 -0.58 24.79 2.15
N THR A 84 -0.47 23.54 2.61
CA THR A 84 0.83 22.94 2.87
C THR A 84 1.64 22.87 1.57
N THR A 85 2.98 22.77 1.66
CA THR A 85 3.86 22.62 0.50
C THR A 85 3.45 21.44 -0.38
N TYR A 86 3.11 20.32 0.25
CA TYR A 86 2.56 19.13 -0.39
C TYR A 86 1.27 19.42 -1.19
N ALA A 87 0.26 20.02 -0.55
CA ALA A 87 -1.02 20.31 -1.19
C ALA A 87 -0.87 21.31 -2.34
N ARG A 88 -0.02 22.33 -2.16
CA ARG A 88 0.30 23.32 -3.20
C ARG A 88 0.97 22.68 -4.40
N ALA A 89 1.96 21.81 -4.18
CA ALA A 89 2.65 21.11 -5.28
C ALA A 89 1.69 20.29 -6.15
N PHE A 90 0.74 19.58 -5.51
CA PHE A 90 -0.32 18.88 -6.26
C PHE A 90 -1.28 19.85 -6.97
N ALA A 91 -1.69 20.92 -6.31
CA ALA A 91 -2.61 21.91 -6.89
C ALA A 91 -2.03 22.58 -8.15
N GLU A 92 -0.76 22.95 -8.12
CA GLU A 92 -0.05 23.55 -9.25
C GLU A 92 0.03 22.59 -10.45
N LYS A 93 0.40 21.33 -10.20
CA LYS A 93 0.44 20.29 -11.25
C LYS A 93 -0.96 19.94 -11.77
N GLY A 94 -1.94 19.86 -10.88
CA GLY A 94 -3.32 19.53 -11.22
C GLY A 94 -3.98 20.57 -12.10
N ARG A 95 -3.65 21.86 -11.93
CA ARG A 95 -4.13 22.95 -12.80
C ARG A 95 -3.78 22.74 -14.26
N ASP A 96 -2.59 22.19 -14.53
CA ASP A 96 -2.06 22.00 -15.86
C ASP A 96 -2.28 20.57 -16.41
N SER A 97 -2.93 19.70 -15.63
CA SER A 97 -3.17 18.30 -15.99
C SER A 97 -4.16 18.15 -17.16
N LYS A 98 -3.92 17.17 -18.02
CA LYS A 98 -4.73 16.91 -19.20
C LYS A 98 -5.54 15.63 -19.08
N ALA A 99 -6.75 15.61 -19.60
CA ALA A 99 -7.61 14.43 -19.60
C ALA A 99 -6.96 13.21 -20.29
N VAL A 100 -6.13 13.44 -21.33
CA VAL A 100 -5.42 12.34 -22.01
C VAL A 100 -4.42 11.65 -21.09
N ASP A 101 -3.72 12.38 -20.21
CA ASP A 101 -2.77 11.80 -19.27
C ASP A 101 -3.50 10.94 -18.23
N PHE A 102 -4.68 11.39 -17.80
CA PHE A 102 -5.54 10.59 -16.92
C PHE A 102 -6.06 9.31 -17.60
N VAL A 103 -6.47 9.39 -18.88
CA VAL A 103 -6.87 8.19 -19.65
C VAL A 103 -5.73 7.19 -19.72
N HIS A 104 -4.49 7.65 -19.97
CA HIS A 104 -3.31 6.77 -19.95
C HIS A 104 -3.09 6.10 -18.59
N THR A 105 -3.36 6.80 -17.50
CA THR A 105 -3.34 6.20 -16.14
C THR A 105 -4.30 5.01 -16.03
N LEU A 106 -5.51 5.13 -16.60
CA LEU A 106 -6.49 4.04 -16.59
C LEU A 106 -6.03 2.83 -17.44
N GLU A 107 -5.30 3.07 -18.53
CA GLU A 107 -4.68 2.00 -19.34
C GLU A 107 -3.62 1.25 -18.55
N VAL A 108 -2.74 1.96 -17.83
CA VAL A 108 -1.75 1.35 -16.94
C VAL A 108 -2.45 0.54 -15.84
N ALA A 109 -3.48 1.10 -15.19
CA ALA A 109 -4.27 0.40 -14.17
C ALA A 109 -4.92 -0.89 -14.73
N ASN A 110 -5.42 -0.86 -15.97
CA ASN A 110 -5.95 -2.05 -16.64
C ASN A 110 -4.86 -3.11 -16.88
N THR A 111 -3.67 -2.70 -17.30
CA THR A 111 -2.52 -3.60 -17.51
C THR A 111 -2.10 -4.25 -16.18
N MET A 112 -2.05 -3.49 -15.09
CA MET A 112 -1.77 -4.02 -13.75
C MET A 112 -2.82 -5.05 -13.33
N TYR A 113 -4.11 -4.78 -13.56
CA TYR A 113 -5.19 -5.70 -13.21
C TYR A 113 -5.20 -6.96 -14.10
N ALA A 114 -4.73 -6.87 -15.35
CA ALA A 114 -4.62 -8.01 -16.24
C ALA A 114 -3.65 -9.10 -15.72
N THR A 115 -2.69 -8.74 -14.87
CA THR A 115 -1.83 -9.71 -14.17
C THR A 115 -2.40 -10.10 -12.80
N LEU A 116 -2.91 -9.16 -12.03
CA LEU A 116 -3.42 -9.40 -10.68
C LEU A 116 -4.73 -10.21 -10.67
N GLY A 117 -5.66 -9.92 -11.58
CA GLY A 117 -6.96 -10.60 -11.63
C GLY A 117 -6.84 -12.12 -11.75
N PRO A 118 -6.16 -12.66 -12.77
CA PRO A 118 -5.92 -14.10 -12.92
C PRO A 118 -5.09 -14.71 -11.79
N LEU A 119 -4.21 -13.94 -11.14
CA LEU A 119 -3.49 -14.39 -9.95
C LEU A 119 -4.45 -14.64 -8.79
N LEU A 120 -5.36 -13.71 -8.54
CA LEU A 120 -6.35 -13.81 -7.46
C LEU A 120 -7.47 -14.83 -7.74
N GLU A 121 -7.58 -15.37 -8.95
CA GLU A 121 -8.40 -16.54 -9.23
C GLU A 121 -7.76 -17.85 -8.74
N LYS A 122 -6.43 -17.88 -8.64
CA LYS A 122 -5.64 -19.03 -8.19
C LYS A 122 -5.24 -18.95 -6.72
N HIS A 123 -5.28 -17.75 -6.13
CA HIS A 123 -4.92 -17.46 -4.75
C HIS A 123 -6.09 -16.77 -4.05
N ASN A 124 -6.26 -17.06 -2.77
CA ASN A 124 -7.33 -16.47 -1.98
C ASN A 124 -7.12 -14.97 -1.74
N VAL A 125 -5.87 -14.55 -1.54
CA VAL A 125 -5.43 -13.16 -1.37
C VAL A 125 -3.99 -12.99 -1.86
N LEU A 126 -3.60 -11.73 -2.13
CA LEU A 126 -2.22 -11.30 -2.25
C LEU A 126 -1.84 -10.54 -0.97
N ILE A 127 -0.62 -10.78 -0.45
CA ILE A 127 -0.04 -10.03 0.67
C ILE A 127 1.20 -9.29 0.19
N CYS A 128 1.36 -8.04 0.62
CA CYS A 128 2.57 -7.25 0.43
C CYS A 128 2.69 -6.20 1.57
N PRO A 129 3.83 -5.53 1.76
CA PRO A 129 3.94 -4.42 2.70
C PRO A 129 2.97 -3.28 2.37
N THR A 130 2.57 -2.50 3.37
CA THR A 130 1.75 -1.29 3.18
C THR A 130 2.61 -0.09 2.78
N THR A 131 3.78 0.03 3.39
CA THR A 131 4.79 1.04 3.09
C THR A 131 6.16 0.38 2.96
N ALA A 132 7.01 0.92 2.10
CA ALA A 132 8.34 0.38 1.84
C ALA A 132 9.38 0.79 2.89
N LEU A 133 9.05 1.76 3.76
CA LEU A 133 9.84 2.15 4.91
C LEU A 133 8.94 2.38 6.13
N PRO A 134 9.46 2.29 7.37
CA PRO A 134 8.62 2.42 8.56
C PRO A 134 7.97 3.79 8.71
N ALA A 135 8.71 4.88 8.45
CA ALA A 135 8.23 6.25 8.53
C ALA A 135 9.17 7.23 7.86
N VAL A 136 8.63 8.36 7.42
CA VAL A 136 9.38 9.60 7.20
C VAL A 136 9.31 10.46 8.46
N ARG A 137 10.17 11.46 8.58
CA ARG A 137 10.14 12.41 9.71
C ARG A 137 8.83 13.21 9.71
N ALA A 138 8.38 13.66 10.88
CA ALA A 138 7.15 14.44 11.01
C ALA A 138 7.21 15.81 10.29
N ASP A 139 8.41 16.37 10.15
CA ASP A 139 8.70 17.64 9.46
C ASP A 139 9.14 17.42 8.00
N PHE A 140 8.93 16.23 7.44
CA PHE A 140 9.30 15.90 6.07
C PHE A 140 8.53 16.74 5.05
N ASP A 141 9.26 17.44 4.18
CA ASP A 141 8.70 18.19 3.06
C ASP A 141 8.90 17.44 1.75
N HIS A 142 7.84 16.87 1.22
CA HIS A 142 7.85 16.10 -0.03
C HIS A 142 8.38 16.87 -1.24
N SER A 143 8.38 18.22 -1.20
CA SER A 143 8.86 19.07 -2.29
C SER A 143 10.34 19.41 -2.21
N GLN A 144 10.97 19.25 -1.02
CA GLN A 144 12.35 19.65 -0.74
C GLN A 144 13.23 18.49 -0.29
N ASP A 145 12.66 17.57 0.48
CA ASP A 145 13.41 16.47 1.08
C ASP A 145 13.52 15.27 0.13
N SER A 146 14.61 14.53 0.27
CA SER A 146 14.84 13.28 -0.45
C SER A 146 14.57 12.07 0.46
N VAL A 147 14.01 11.02 -0.10
CA VAL A 147 13.84 9.73 0.57
C VAL A 147 14.85 8.73 0.01
N PHE A 148 15.55 8.05 0.91
CA PHE A 148 16.47 6.97 0.55
C PHE A 148 16.05 5.67 1.25
N ILE A 149 16.04 4.58 0.51
CA ILE A 149 15.82 3.23 1.01
C ILE A 149 16.99 2.38 0.50
N ASN A 150 17.69 1.67 1.39
CA ASN A 150 18.88 0.88 1.05
C ASN A 150 19.94 1.67 0.24
N GLY A 151 20.09 2.99 0.50
CA GLY A 151 21.02 3.86 -0.21
C GLY A 151 20.56 4.30 -1.60
N LYS A 152 19.40 3.87 -2.07
CA LYS A 152 18.78 4.32 -3.33
C LYS A 152 17.79 5.43 -3.07
N GLN A 153 17.88 6.50 -3.85
CA GLN A 153 16.89 7.57 -3.81
C GLN A 153 15.59 7.08 -4.47
N VAL A 154 14.48 7.28 -3.77
CA VAL A 154 13.14 6.95 -4.28
C VAL A 154 12.30 8.21 -4.43
N ASN A 155 11.20 8.13 -5.17
CA ASN A 155 10.28 9.27 -5.31
C ASN A 155 9.73 9.69 -3.92
N PRO A 156 9.90 10.96 -3.50
CA PRO A 156 9.51 11.40 -2.17
C PRO A 156 8.00 11.38 -1.92
N MET A 157 7.17 11.46 -2.96
CA MET A 157 5.71 11.46 -2.83
C MET A 157 5.15 10.06 -2.69
N LEU A 158 5.44 9.16 -3.63
CA LEU A 158 4.82 7.83 -3.68
C LEU A 158 5.83 6.66 -3.73
N GLY A 159 7.13 6.91 -3.86
CA GLY A 159 8.14 5.85 -4.02
C GLY A 159 8.31 4.91 -2.82
N TRP A 160 7.59 5.18 -1.73
CA TRP A 160 7.56 4.36 -0.52
C TRP A 160 6.12 3.98 -0.09
N VAL A 161 5.11 4.45 -0.83
CA VAL A 161 3.68 4.25 -0.53
C VAL A 161 3.15 3.08 -1.36
N MET A 162 3.30 1.86 -0.84
CA MET A 162 2.96 0.63 -1.57
C MET A 162 1.44 0.38 -1.71
N THR A 163 0.61 1.23 -1.11
CA THR A 163 -0.84 1.21 -1.31
C THR A 163 -1.26 1.91 -2.61
N SER A 164 -0.41 2.79 -3.16
CA SER A 164 -0.76 3.60 -4.33
C SER A 164 -1.16 2.79 -5.57
N PRO A 165 -0.52 1.65 -5.94
CA PRO A 165 -0.93 0.85 -7.07
C PRO A 165 -2.37 0.33 -6.97
N PHE A 166 -2.77 -0.11 -5.79
CA PHE A 166 -4.13 -0.63 -5.56
C PHE A 166 -5.17 0.48 -5.53
N ASN A 167 -4.83 1.67 -5.01
CA ASN A 167 -5.69 2.85 -5.04
C ASN A 167 -5.91 3.33 -6.48
N THR A 168 -4.85 3.41 -7.28
CA THR A 168 -4.94 3.81 -8.70
C THR A 168 -5.79 2.82 -9.50
N MET A 169 -5.60 1.53 -9.27
CA MET A 169 -6.38 0.47 -9.91
C MET A 169 -7.84 0.43 -9.43
N SER A 170 -8.10 0.73 -8.15
CA SER A 170 -9.42 0.89 -7.50
C SER A 170 -10.41 -0.26 -7.76
N ARG A 171 -9.95 -1.51 -7.78
CA ARG A 171 -10.76 -2.69 -8.13
C ARG A 171 -10.83 -3.79 -7.08
N CYS A 172 -9.91 -3.78 -6.12
CA CYS A 172 -9.76 -4.84 -5.16
C CYS A 172 -10.05 -4.34 -3.74
N PRO A 173 -10.72 -5.12 -2.89
CA PRO A 173 -10.74 -4.85 -1.46
C PRO A 173 -9.33 -5.02 -0.88
N VAL A 174 -8.93 -4.10 -0.02
CA VAL A 174 -7.63 -4.12 0.64
C VAL A 174 -7.81 -3.86 2.13
N LEU A 175 -7.22 -4.73 2.96
CA LEU A 175 -7.21 -4.62 4.42
C LEU A 175 -5.77 -4.47 4.90
N THR A 176 -5.51 -3.50 5.76
CA THR A 176 -4.21 -3.31 6.40
C THR A 176 -4.17 -3.97 7.78
N LEU A 177 -3.08 -4.68 8.07
CA LEU A 177 -2.84 -5.37 9.34
C LEU A 177 -1.48 -4.98 9.92
N PRO A 178 -1.38 -4.62 11.21
CA PRO A 178 -0.12 -4.35 11.86
C PRO A 178 0.70 -5.65 12.01
N THR A 179 2.01 -5.57 11.76
CA THR A 179 2.89 -6.75 11.76
C THR A 179 3.95 -6.74 12.85
N GLY A 180 4.59 -5.61 13.08
CA GLY A 180 5.68 -5.46 14.01
C GLY A 180 5.96 -4.00 14.31
N ARG A 181 7.10 -3.73 14.93
CA ARG A 181 7.66 -2.39 15.10
C ARG A 181 9.05 -2.34 14.51
N ALA A 182 9.38 -1.22 13.91
CA ALA A 182 10.76 -0.89 13.57
C ALA A 182 11.54 -0.47 14.83
N THR A 183 12.85 -0.37 14.74
CA THR A 183 13.73 0.05 15.85
C THR A 183 13.42 1.46 16.36
N ASN A 184 12.87 2.33 15.52
CA ASN A 184 12.37 3.66 15.92
C ASN A 184 11.02 3.62 16.66
N GLY A 185 10.44 2.44 16.89
CA GLY A 185 9.17 2.24 17.59
C GLY A 185 7.92 2.38 16.72
N VAL A 186 8.06 2.78 15.45
CA VAL A 186 6.92 2.94 14.54
C VAL A 186 6.40 1.56 14.10
N PRO A 187 5.08 1.33 14.13
CA PRO A 187 4.50 0.09 13.62
C PRO A 187 4.69 -0.04 12.11
N THR A 188 5.01 -1.25 11.67
CA THR A 188 4.96 -1.67 10.28
C THR A 188 3.68 -2.44 10.01
N SER A 189 3.31 -2.60 8.75
CA SER A 189 2.08 -3.29 8.37
C SER A 189 2.18 -3.96 7.01
N ILE A 190 1.33 -4.96 6.83
CA ILE A 190 1.03 -5.58 5.53
C ILE A 190 -0.34 -5.14 5.05
N GLN A 191 -0.56 -5.23 3.75
CA GLN A 191 -1.87 -5.16 3.15
C GLN A 191 -2.26 -6.53 2.58
N VAL A 192 -3.52 -6.91 2.81
CA VAL A 192 -4.15 -8.11 2.30
C VAL A 192 -5.11 -7.68 1.19
N VAL A 193 -4.81 -8.08 -0.03
CA VAL A 193 -5.54 -7.71 -1.24
C VAL A 193 -6.39 -8.88 -1.70
N GLY A 194 -7.69 -8.68 -1.76
CA GLY A 194 -8.65 -9.69 -2.19
C GLY A 194 -9.10 -9.52 -3.64
N ARG A 195 -9.74 -10.55 -4.18
CA ARG A 195 -10.39 -10.48 -5.48
C ARG A 195 -11.52 -9.45 -5.46
N THR A 196 -11.77 -8.80 -6.59
CA THR A 196 -12.87 -7.83 -6.77
C THR A 196 -14.18 -8.37 -6.21
N TYR A 197 -14.85 -7.59 -5.37
CA TYR A 197 -16.08 -7.91 -4.64
C TYR A 197 -16.00 -9.07 -3.62
N CYS A 198 -14.79 -9.54 -3.30
CA CYS A 198 -14.55 -10.57 -2.29
C CYS A 198 -14.06 -9.99 -0.96
N ASP A 199 -14.70 -8.93 -0.46
CA ASP A 199 -14.36 -8.27 0.82
C ASP A 199 -14.33 -9.28 1.98
N LYS A 200 -15.19 -10.27 1.94
CA LYS A 200 -15.27 -11.34 2.94
C LYS A 200 -13.92 -12.07 3.12
N ASP A 201 -13.16 -12.27 2.04
CA ASP A 201 -11.91 -13.00 2.11
C ASP A 201 -10.82 -12.18 2.80
N VAL A 202 -10.76 -10.87 2.56
CA VAL A 202 -9.79 -10.01 3.27
C VAL A 202 -10.11 -9.90 4.75
N PHE A 203 -11.39 -9.78 5.14
CA PHE A 203 -11.79 -9.82 6.55
C PHE A 203 -11.51 -11.17 7.20
N ARG A 204 -11.72 -12.26 6.48
CA ARG A 204 -11.42 -13.61 6.97
C ARG A 204 -9.93 -13.80 7.24
N ALA A 205 -9.06 -13.34 6.31
CA ALA A 205 -7.62 -13.33 6.50
C ALA A 205 -7.22 -12.46 7.70
N GLY A 206 -7.80 -11.25 7.79
CA GLY A 206 -7.53 -10.30 8.86
C GLY A 206 -7.87 -10.84 10.24
N MET A 207 -9.05 -11.40 10.42
CA MET A 207 -9.47 -11.98 11.70
C MET A 207 -8.59 -13.17 12.10
N ALA A 208 -8.29 -14.08 11.18
CA ALA A 208 -7.44 -15.23 11.46
C ALA A 208 -6.03 -14.79 11.87
N PHE A 209 -5.49 -13.78 11.20
CA PHE A 209 -4.19 -13.19 11.54
C PHE A 209 -4.22 -12.51 12.93
N GLU A 210 -5.23 -11.67 13.18
CA GLU A 210 -5.34 -10.92 14.43
C GLU A 210 -5.48 -11.84 15.65
N GLU A 211 -6.28 -12.89 15.54
CA GLU A 211 -6.41 -13.92 16.58
C GLU A 211 -5.06 -14.60 16.88
N ALA A 212 -4.30 -14.96 15.84
CA ALA A 212 -3.00 -15.62 15.99
C ALA A 212 -1.88 -14.66 16.44
N ALA A 213 -1.90 -13.40 15.98
CA ALA A 213 -0.92 -12.38 16.34
C ALA A 213 -1.16 -11.75 17.72
N GLY A 214 -2.33 -11.98 18.35
CA GLY A 214 -2.67 -11.58 19.71
C GLY A 214 -3.21 -10.15 19.84
N HIS A 215 -4.16 -9.77 19.00
CA HIS A 215 -5.00 -8.57 19.14
C HIS A 215 -4.21 -7.29 19.47
N TRP A 216 -3.50 -6.76 18.51
CA TRP A 216 -2.59 -5.62 18.71
C TRP A 216 -3.25 -4.41 19.34
N PHE A 217 -4.49 -4.10 18.96
CA PHE A 217 -5.21 -2.94 19.46
C PHE A 217 -5.64 -3.11 20.94
N GLU A 218 -6.01 -4.30 21.35
CA GLU A 218 -6.42 -4.62 22.70
C GLU A 218 -5.23 -4.78 23.65
N ASN A 219 -4.06 -5.14 23.11
CA ASN A 219 -2.85 -5.34 23.89
C ASN A 219 -2.14 -4.01 24.14
N SER A 220 -2.20 -3.52 25.40
CA SER A 220 -1.59 -2.24 25.81
C SER A 220 -0.08 -2.16 25.56
N ALA A 221 0.64 -3.29 25.55
CA ALA A 221 2.07 -3.34 25.27
C ALA A 221 2.39 -3.20 23.77
N LYS A 222 1.43 -3.50 22.89
CA LYS A 222 1.57 -3.42 21.44
C LYS A 222 0.98 -2.13 20.86
N ARG A 223 0.01 -1.55 21.53
CA ARG A 223 -0.64 -0.29 21.17
C ARG A 223 0.33 0.89 21.32
N PRO A 224 0.31 1.90 20.43
CA PRO A 224 1.05 3.14 20.66
C PRO A 224 0.70 3.76 22.02
N PRO A 225 1.66 4.35 22.75
CA PRO A 225 1.35 5.12 23.94
C PRO A 225 0.43 6.29 23.56
N LEU A 226 -0.64 6.46 24.31
CA LEU A 226 -1.57 7.58 24.18
C LEU A 226 -1.05 8.77 24.98
#